data_782105ad7a556af7b4a720dc8fc4de48
#
_entry.id   782105ad7a556af7b4a720dc8fc4de48
#
_cell.length_a   1.000
_cell.length_b   1.000
_cell.length_c   1.000
_cell.angle_alpha   90.00
_cell.angle_beta   90.00
_cell.angle_gamma   90.00
#
_symmetry.space_group_name_H-M   'P 1'
#
loop_
_entity.id
_entity.type
_entity.pdbx_description
1 polymer ?
#
loop_
_entity_poly.entity_id
_entity_poly.type
_entity_poly.pdbx_seq_one_letter_code
_entity_poly.pdbx_strand_id
1 'polypeptide(L)'
;MLPNAVYRTLALALLAGLLLSGCTTTPDVYSQVATGSDFRGIKTYGFLAQASTDTAGYESLETNFLKVAVAQQLDDRGLHYDPENPDVVMNFYIHTADKIRASQTPVMTGGYYGYRGGYYDGFGPGGMAYETTVQQYTEGTLTIDMIDPKQRKVLWEGTVKGRLTKKDVKNLEATIDDAVNDIFYRFPVLDSQLVNQK
;
A
#
# COMPACT_ATOMS: atom_id res chain seq x y z
N MET A 1 -43.35 -20.20 -14.96
CA MET A 1 -43.09 -18.78 -15.35
C MET A 1 -43.16 -17.95 -14.09
N LEU A 2 -42.04 -17.37 -13.67
CA LEU A 2 -42.00 -16.47 -12.52
C LEU A 2 -42.66 -15.11 -12.88
N PRO A 3 -43.44 -14.49 -12.01
CA PRO A 3 -44.12 -13.25 -12.33
C PRO A 3 -43.11 -12.11 -12.58
N ASN A 4 -43.42 -11.22 -13.54
CA ASN A 4 -42.56 -10.09 -13.96
C ASN A 4 -42.12 -9.20 -12.79
N ALA A 5 -42.81 -9.18 -11.68
CA ALA A 5 -42.45 -8.48 -10.46
C ALA A 5 -41.15 -9.03 -9.84
N VAL A 6 -40.91 -10.34 -9.89
CA VAL A 6 -39.73 -11.01 -9.33
C VAL A 6 -38.47 -10.65 -10.14
N TYR A 7 -38.58 -10.55 -11.46
CA TYR A 7 -37.45 -10.13 -12.31
C TYR A 7 -37.07 -8.67 -12.09
N ARG A 8 -38.06 -7.80 -11.83
CA ARG A 8 -37.83 -6.38 -11.53
C ARG A 8 -37.15 -6.18 -10.20
N THR A 9 -37.53 -6.94 -9.17
CA THR A 9 -36.87 -6.87 -7.86
C THR A 9 -35.44 -7.45 -7.89
N LEU A 10 -35.22 -8.55 -8.62
CA LEU A 10 -33.89 -9.12 -8.81
C LEU A 10 -32.97 -8.16 -9.60
N ALA A 11 -33.47 -7.53 -10.66
CA ALA A 11 -32.70 -6.56 -11.43
C ALA A 11 -32.35 -5.30 -10.62
N LEU A 12 -33.24 -4.81 -9.76
CA LEU A 12 -32.97 -3.69 -8.84
C LEU A 12 -31.93 -4.06 -7.78
N ALA A 13 -32.00 -5.28 -7.22
CA ALA A 13 -31.02 -5.76 -6.25
C ALA A 13 -29.63 -5.95 -6.87
N LEU A 14 -29.56 -6.43 -8.12
CA LEU A 14 -28.29 -6.57 -8.86
C LEU A 14 -27.69 -5.20 -9.18
N LEU A 15 -28.51 -4.21 -9.56
CA LEU A 15 -28.07 -2.86 -9.86
C LEU A 15 -27.58 -2.10 -8.61
N ALA A 16 -28.23 -2.33 -7.44
CA ALA A 16 -27.80 -1.76 -6.16
C ALA A 16 -26.45 -2.32 -5.68
N GLY A 17 -26.16 -3.60 -5.99
CA GLY A 17 -24.87 -4.25 -5.65
C GLY A 17 -23.68 -3.69 -6.43
N LEU A 18 -23.87 -3.14 -7.62
CA LEU A 18 -22.79 -2.55 -8.44
C LEU A 18 -22.37 -1.15 -7.99
N LEU A 19 -23.12 -0.48 -7.12
CA LEU A 19 -22.81 0.89 -6.66
C LEU A 19 -21.91 0.94 -5.42
N LEU A 20 -21.51 -0.20 -4.86
CA LEU A 20 -20.65 -0.31 -3.66
C LEU A 20 -19.15 -0.43 -3.98
N SER A 21 -18.70 -0.10 -5.20
CA SER A 21 -17.27 0.02 -5.51
C SER A 21 -16.69 1.24 -4.81
N GLY A 22 -16.34 1.10 -3.52
CA GLY A 22 -15.62 2.10 -2.75
C GLY A 22 -14.25 2.35 -3.37
N CYS A 23 -13.88 3.60 -3.57
CA CYS A 23 -12.53 4.00 -3.97
C CYS A 23 -11.55 3.59 -2.86
N THR A 24 -10.83 2.49 -3.04
CA THR A 24 -9.66 2.16 -2.21
C THR A 24 -8.50 3.01 -2.69
N THR A 25 -7.87 3.75 -1.79
CA THR A 25 -6.63 4.46 -2.09
C THR A 25 -5.55 3.39 -2.27
N THR A 26 -5.09 3.21 -3.51
CA THR A 26 -4.03 2.26 -3.82
C THR A 26 -2.69 2.79 -3.26
N PRO A 27 -1.91 1.99 -2.53
CA PRO A 27 -0.60 2.40 -2.07
C PRO A 27 0.39 2.53 -3.24
N ASP A 28 1.42 3.37 -3.05
CA ASP A 28 2.52 3.49 -3.99
C ASP A 28 3.55 2.39 -3.71
N VAL A 29 3.83 1.55 -4.70
CA VAL A 29 4.78 0.43 -4.57
C VAL A 29 5.97 0.64 -5.50
N TYR A 30 7.17 0.55 -4.93
CA TYR A 30 8.45 0.69 -5.63
C TYR A 30 9.28 -0.57 -5.45
N SER A 31 10.05 -0.94 -6.47
CA SER A 31 11.00 -2.05 -6.40
C SER A 31 12.25 -1.70 -7.18
N GLN A 32 13.41 -1.96 -6.59
CA GLN A 32 14.70 -1.68 -7.17
C GLN A 32 15.63 -2.89 -7.03
N VAL A 33 16.33 -3.20 -8.11
CA VAL A 33 17.38 -4.23 -8.14
C VAL A 33 18.71 -3.53 -8.28
N ALA A 34 19.68 -3.85 -7.43
CA ALA A 34 21.01 -3.27 -7.53
C ALA A 34 21.70 -3.72 -8.84
N THR A 35 22.42 -2.82 -9.48
CA THR A 35 23.13 -3.12 -10.72
C THR A 35 24.12 -4.27 -10.51
N GLY A 36 24.02 -5.29 -11.34
CA GLY A 36 24.87 -6.50 -11.28
C GLY A 36 24.46 -7.50 -10.20
N SER A 37 23.27 -7.37 -9.61
CA SER A 37 22.72 -8.40 -8.74
C SER A 37 22.43 -9.68 -9.53
N ASP A 38 22.81 -10.82 -8.94
CA ASP A 38 22.55 -12.15 -9.48
C ASP A 38 21.69 -12.92 -8.47
N PHE A 39 20.51 -13.29 -8.87
CA PHE A 39 19.56 -14.07 -8.06
C PHE A 39 19.64 -15.57 -8.33
N ARG A 40 20.50 -15.98 -9.27
CA ARG A 40 20.70 -17.40 -9.59
C ARG A 40 21.40 -18.10 -8.45
N GLY A 41 20.87 -19.26 -8.09
CA GLY A 41 21.44 -20.08 -7.04
C GLY A 41 21.09 -19.64 -5.61
N ILE A 42 20.31 -18.58 -5.40
CA ILE A 42 19.75 -18.25 -4.09
C ILE A 42 18.70 -19.30 -3.73
N LYS A 43 18.91 -20.01 -2.63
CA LYS A 43 18.04 -21.12 -2.16
C LYS A 43 17.58 -20.93 -0.74
N THR A 44 18.39 -20.21 0.06
CA THR A 44 18.11 -20.04 1.48
C THR A 44 18.05 -18.55 1.86
N TYR A 45 17.23 -18.29 2.87
CA TYR A 45 17.12 -16.95 3.44
C TYR A 45 17.20 -16.99 4.96
N GLY A 46 17.60 -15.88 5.55
CA GLY A 46 17.55 -15.60 6.96
C GLY A 46 17.04 -14.20 7.23
N PHE A 47 16.97 -13.84 8.48
CA PHE A 47 16.65 -12.47 8.90
C PHE A 47 17.86 -11.85 9.59
N LEU A 48 17.99 -10.53 9.47
CA LEU A 48 19.03 -9.82 10.20
C LEU A 48 18.81 -10.02 11.71
N ALA A 49 19.88 -10.34 12.44
CA ALA A 49 19.82 -10.69 13.87
C ALA A 49 19.16 -9.58 14.71
N GLN A 50 19.37 -8.33 14.30
CA GLN A 50 18.69 -7.17 14.87
C GLN A 50 18.08 -6.40 13.67
N ALA A 51 16.78 -6.58 13.45
CA ALA A 51 16.07 -5.85 12.43
C ALA A 51 16.04 -4.35 12.75
N SER A 52 16.03 -3.49 11.75
CA SER A 52 15.97 -2.04 11.97
C SER A 52 14.65 -1.57 12.60
N THR A 53 13.66 -2.44 12.64
CA THR A 53 12.39 -2.23 13.35
C THR A 53 12.47 -2.52 14.85
N ASP A 54 13.57 -3.15 15.35
CA ASP A 54 13.77 -3.48 16.74
C ASP A 54 14.55 -2.36 17.46
N THR A 55 13.93 -1.70 18.43
CA THR A 55 14.50 -0.50 19.05
C THR A 55 15.03 -0.67 20.47
N ALA A 56 14.60 -1.71 21.19
CA ALA A 56 14.89 -1.85 22.63
C ALA A 56 15.67 -3.14 22.99
N GLY A 57 16.34 -3.78 22.02
CA GLY A 57 17.09 -5.01 22.23
C GLY A 57 16.23 -6.27 22.34
N TYR A 58 14.96 -6.18 21.96
CA TYR A 58 14.02 -7.29 21.80
C TYR A 58 13.28 -7.16 20.47
N GLU A 59 12.77 -8.28 19.98
CA GLU A 59 11.96 -8.32 18.76
C GLU A 59 10.61 -7.64 19.00
N SER A 60 10.28 -6.67 18.16
CA SER A 60 8.99 -5.98 18.20
C SER A 60 7.88 -6.84 17.59
N LEU A 61 6.61 -6.52 17.89
CA LEU A 61 5.47 -7.19 17.22
C LEU A 61 5.48 -6.95 15.73
N GLU A 62 5.85 -5.76 15.30
CA GLU A 62 6.00 -5.40 13.89
C GLU A 62 7.03 -6.29 13.21
N THR A 63 8.20 -6.49 13.83
CA THR A 63 9.25 -7.38 13.30
C THR A 63 8.76 -8.82 13.21
N ASN A 64 8.03 -9.31 14.22
CA ASN A 64 7.48 -10.66 14.21
C ASN A 64 6.48 -10.86 13.06
N PHE A 65 5.52 -9.95 12.87
CA PHE A 65 4.57 -10.02 11.76
C PHE A 65 5.27 -9.92 10.40
N LEU A 66 6.25 -9.05 10.26
CA LEU A 66 7.06 -8.94 9.04
C LEU A 66 7.80 -10.24 8.71
N LYS A 67 8.44 -10.85 9.71
CA LYS A 67 9.14 -12.13 9.52
C LYS A 67 8.19 -13.22 9.05
N VAL A 68 7.01 -13.34 9.65
CA VAL A 68 5.99 -14.32 9.25
C VAL A 68 5.53 -14.09 7.81
N ALA A 69 5.11 -12.87 7.48
CA ALA A 69 4.62 -12.54 6.15
C ALA A 69 5.69 -12.70 5.07
N VAL A 70 6.93 -12.26 5.33
CA VAL A 70 8.04 -12.39 4.38
C VAL A 70 8.49 -13.84 4.23
N ALA A 71 8.52 -14.62 5.31
CA ALA A 71 8.82 -16.05 5.24
C ALA A 71 7.85 -16.76 4.31
N GLN A 72 6.54 -16.53 4.46
CA GLN A 72 5.54 -17.12 3.58
C GLN A 72 5.78 -16.76 2.11
N GLN A 73 6.08 -15.49 1.82
CA GLN A 73 6.36 -15.04 0.44
C GLN A 73 7.60 -15.70 -0.16
N LEU A 74 8.65 -15.92 0.64
CA LEU A 74 9.88 -16.54 0.18
C LEU A 74 9.75 -18.07 0.05
N ASP A 75 9.07 -18.73 0.99
CA ASP A 75 8.77 -20.17 0.94
C ASP A 75 7.92 -20.52 -0.29
N ASP A 76 6.88 -19.72 -0.59
CA ASP A 76 6.04 -19.87 -1.79
C ASP A 76 6.84 -19.73 -3.10
N ARG A 77 8.00 -19.07 -3.03
CA ARG A 77 8.95 -18.91 -4.15
C ARG A 77 10.06 -19.96 -4.16
N GLY A 78 10.00 -20.94 -3.24
CA GLY A 78 10.91 -22.06 -3.17
C GLY A 78 12.25 -21.79 -2.48
N LEU A 79 12.34 -20.70 -1.71
CA LEU A 79 13.44 -20.51 -0.78
C LEU A 79 13.14 -21.24 0.54
N HIS A 80 14.18 -21.53 1.32
CA HIS A 80 14.07 -22.20 2.61
C HIS A 80 14.72 -21.36 3.70
N TYR A 81 14.12 -21.33 4.86
CA TYR A 81 14.67 -20.63 6.01
C TYR A 81 15.91 -21.37 6.55
N ASP A 82 17.06 -20.69 6.59
CA ASP A 82 18.32 -21.16 7.17
C ASP A 82 18.94 -20.01 7.98
N PRO A 83 18.76 -19.99 9.31
CA PRO A 83 19.29 -18.92 10.15
C PRO A 83 20.81 -18.97 10.33
N GLU A 84 21.44 -20.13 10.11
CA GLU A 84 22.87 -20.32 10.39
C GLU A 84 23.75 -19.93 9.20
N ASN A 85 23.30 -20.23 7.97
CA ASN A 85 24.10 -20.00 6.77
C ASN A 85 23.24 -19.60 5.55
N PRO A 86 22.48 -18.50 5.64
CA PRO A 86 21.59 -18.09 4.56
C PRO A 86 22.37 -17.54 3.35
N ASP A 87 21.84 -17.78 2.15
CA ASP A 87 22.34 -17.15 0.93
C ASP A 87 22.04 -15.65 0.92
N VAL A 88 20.87 -15.27 1.45
CA VAL A 88 20.45 -13.86 1.60
C VAL A 88 19.83 -13.61 2.97
N VAL A 89 19.93 -12.36 3.43
CA VAL A 89 19.36 -11.90 4.70
C VAL A 89 18.34 -10.79 4.42
N MET A 90 17.17 -10.91 5.03
CA MET A 90 16.10 -9.90 4.94
C MET A 90 16.19 -8.92 6.10
N ASN A 91 15.97 -7.65 5.80
CA ASN A 91 15.87 -6.57 6.78
C ASN A 91 14.64 -5.69 6.51
N PHE A 92 14.16 -4.97 7.52
CA PHE A 92 12.92 -4.22 7.47
C PHE A 92 13.11 -2.81 8.03
N TYR A 93 12.48 -1.83 7.38
CA TYR A 93 12.38 -0.47 7.87
C TYR A 93 10.93 -0.03 7.83
N ILE A 94 10.43 0.50 8.95
CA ILE A 94 9.13 1.15 9.02
C ILE A 94 9.34 2.62 9.37
N HIS A 95 8.71 3.49 8.61
CA HIS A 95 8.67 4.91 8.88
C HIS A 95 7.24 5.43 8.81
N THR A 96 6.86 6.27 9.77
CA THR A 96 5.56 6.96 9.75
C THR A 96 5.77 8.46 9.82
N ALA A 97 4.97 9.21 9.04
CA ALA A 97 5.02 10.67 9.01
C ALA A 97 3.62 11.26 8.91
N ASP A 98 3.36 12.30 9.70
CA ASP A 98 2.13 13.09 9.56
C ASP A 98 2.25 14.01 8.36
N LYS A 99 1.22 14.00 7.53
CA LYS A 99 1.12 14.78 6.30
C LYS A 99 -0.12 15.69 6.33
N ILE A 100 0.00 16.82 5.69
CA ILE A 100 -1.09 17.77 5.51
C ILE A 100 -1.37 17.87 4.01
N ARG A 101 -2.63 17.64 3.63
CA ARG A 101 -3.10 17.87 2.28
C ARG A 101 -4.08 19.04 2.27
N ALA A 102 -3.74 20.11 1.57
CA ALA A 102 -4.64 21.19 1.26
C ALA A 102 -5.28 20.96 -0.12
N SER A 103 -6.59 20.93 -0.19
CA SER A 103 -7.35 20.84 -1.44
C SER A 103 -8.18 22.10 -1.60
N GLN A 104 -8.09 22.75 -2.75
CA GLN A 104 -8.92 23.92 -3.10
C GLN A 104 -10.00 23.47 -4.07
N THR A 105 -11.25 23.63 -3.66
CA THR A 105 -12.41 23.35 -4.51
C THR A 105 -13.04 24.68 -4.91
N PRO A 106 -13.18 24.98 -6.21
CA PRO A 106 -13.90 26.17 -6.64
C PRO A 106 -15.38 26.03 -6.26
N VAL A 107 -15.89 26.94 -5.47
CA VAL A 107 -17.31 27.04 -5.14
C VAL A 107 -17.91 28.22 -5.88
N MET A 108 -18.96 27.98 -6.64
CA MET A 108 -19.75 29.07 -7.19
C MET A 108 -20.53 29.74 -6.03
N THR A 109 -20.15 30.94 -5.67
CA THR A 109 -21.00 31.78 -4.82
C THR A 109 -22.19 32.25 -5.67
N GLY A 110 -23.20 31.39 -5.76
CA GLY A 110 -24.49 31.76 -6.30
C GLY A 110 -25.10 32.82 -5.41
N GLY A 111 -25.11 34.06 -5.87
CA GLY A 111 -25.84 35.11 -5.21
C GLY A 111 -27.32 34.72 -5.11
N TYR A 112 -27.80 34.59 -3.88
CA TYR A 112 -29.24 34.46 -3.62
C TYR A 112 -29.91 35.74 -4.09
N TYR A 113 -30.48 35.70 -5.27
CA TYR A 113 -31.28 36.83 -5.77
C TYR A 113 -32.52 37.00 -4.90
N GLY A 114 -32.45 37.94 -3.98
CA GLY A 114 -33.63 38.49 -3.35
C GLY A 114 -34.52 39.11 -4.44
N TYR A 115 -35.73 38.61 -4.56
CA TYR A 115 -36.77 39.06 -5.46
C TYR A 115 -37.25 40.46 -5.03
N ARG A 116 -36.46 41.48 -5.36
CA ARG A 116 -36.97 42.87 -5.39
C ARG A 116 -35.87 43.86 -5.84
N GLY A 117 -36.00 44.37 -7.04
CA GLY A 117 -35.39 45.66 -7.34
C GLY A 117 -34.56 45.74 -8.59
N GLY A 118 -35.08 46.40 -9.62
CA GLY A 118 -34.25 47.26 -10.46
C GLY A 118 -33.72 46.64 -11.74
N TYR A 119 -34.46 46.86 -12.78
CA TYR A 119 -34.01 46.99 -14.16
C TYR A 119 -32.87 48.02 -14.21
N TYR A 120 -31.65 47.64 -14.18
CA TYR A 120 -30.43 48.32 -14.63
C TYR A 120 -29.24 47.78 -13.80
N ASP A 121 -28.37 47.16 -14.48
CA ASP A 121 -26.94 47.12 -14.34
C ASP A 121 -26.35 45.74 -14.31
N GLY A 122 -25.52 45.53 -15.31
CA GLY A 122 -24.23 44.90 -15.24
C GLY A 122 -24.18 43.39 -14.88
N PHE A 123 -23.93 42.56 -15.87
CA PHE A 123 -23.28 41.28 -15.73
C PHE A 123 -22.01 41.46 -14.87
N GLY A 124 -22.15 41.36 -13.56
CA GLY A 124 -21.00 41.16 -12.69
C GLY A 124 -20.49 39.72 -12.85
N PRO A 125 -19.20 39.49 -13.09
CA PRO A 125 -18.65 38.13 -13.13
C PRO A 125 -18.89 37.51 -11.75
N GLY A 126 -19.66 36.42 -11.71
CA GLY A 126 -19.84 35.62 -10.48
C GLY A 126 -18.47 35.26 -9.93
N GLY A 127 -18.16 35.77 -8.75
CA GLY A 127 -16.88 35.49 -8.12
C GLY A 127 -16.72 34.00 -7.84
N MET A 128 -15.70 33.38 -8.41
CA MET A 128 -15.27 32.06 -7.98
C MET A 128 -14.58 32.22 -6.62
N ALA A 129 -15.22 31.72 -5.58
CA ALA A 129 -14.58 31.56 -4.29
C ALA A 129 -13.94 30.18 -4.26
N TYR A 130 -12.81 30.06 -3.57
CA TYR A 130 -12.15 28.78 -3.36
C TYR A 130 -12.32 28.39 -1.90
N GLU A 131 -12.91 27.22 -1.66
CA GLU A 131 -12.92 26.62 -0.33
C GLU A 131 -11.67 25.78 -0.18
N THR A 132 -10.86 26.11 0.82
CA THR A 132 -9.65 25.35 1.15
C THR A 132 -9.98 24.36 2.25
N THR A 133 -9.96 23.06 1.89
CA THR A 133 -10.10 21.98 2.86
C THR A 133 -8.72 21.46 3.21
N VAL A 134 -8.36 21.48 4.51
CA VAL A 134 -7.11 20.94 5.02
C VAL A 134 -7.39 19.59 5.67
N GLN A 135 -6.74 18.53 5.18
CA GLN A 135 -6.83 17.19 5.73
C GLN A 135 -5.45 16.77 6.26
N GLN A 136 -5.42 16.38 7.53
CA GLN A 136 -4.25 15.76 8.14
C GLN A 136 -4.40 14.24 8.08
N TYR A 137 -3.33 13.53 7.71
CA TYR A 137 -3.28 12.07 7.67
C TYR A 137 -1.88 11.57 8.02
N THR A 138 -1.80 10.33 8.50
CA THR A 138 -0.53 9.66 8.73
C THR A 138 -0.18 8.80 7.52
N GLU A 139 1.04 8.93 7.03
CA GLU A 139 1.60 8.13 5.95
C GLU A 139 2.57 7.11 6.55
N GLY A 140 2.40 5.83 6.19
CA GLY A 140 3.32 4.76 6.52
C GLY A 140 4.17 4.39 5.31
N THR A 141 5.41 4.04 5.55
CA THR A 141 6.35 3.50 4.57
C THR A 141 6.96 2.24 5.15
N LEU A 142 6.84 1.12 4.45
CA LEU A 142 7.57 -0.12 4.73
C LEU A 142 8.58 -0.35 3.63
N THR A 143 9.83 -0.59 3.99
CA THR A 143 10.90 -1.01 3.08
C THR A 143 11.44 -2.37 3.52
N ILE A 144 11.63 -3.27 2.56
CA ILE A 144 12.21 -4.59 2.75
C ILE A 144 13.46 -4.69 1.88
N ASP A 145 14.59 -5.00 2.52
CA ASP A 145 15.86 -5.22 1.85
C ASP A 145 16.20 -6.70 1.78
N MET A 146 16.66 -7.16 0.62
CA MET A 146 17.35 -8.43 0.45
C MET A 146 18.86 -8.18 0.34
N ILE A 147 19.63 -8.73 1.25
CA ILE A 147 21.05 -8.43 1.42
C ILE A 147 21.86 -9.70 1.18
N ASP A 148 22.95 -9.62 0.39
CA ASP A 148 24.01 -10.64 0.37
C ASP A 148 24.87 -10.49 1.64
N PRO A 149 24.84 -11.45 2.57
CA PRO A 149 25.59 -11.33 3.83
C PRO A 149 27.09 -11.43 3.63
N LYS A 150 27.58 -12.08 2.55
CA LYS A 150 29.00 -12.26 2.24
C LYS A 150 29.62 -10.98 1.69
N GLN A 151 28.89 -10.33 0.76
CA GLN A 151 29.32 -9.07 0.15
C GLN A 151 28.88 -7.84 0.95
N ARG A 152 27.97 -7.99 1.92
CA ARG A 152 27.32 -6.90 2.68
C ARG A 152 26.69 -5.86 1.75
N LYS A 153 25.96 -6.34 0.74
CA LYS A 153 25.39 -5.51 -0.32
C LYS A 153 23.92 -5.82 -0.47
N VAL A 154 23.11 -4.77 -0.59
CA VAL A 154 21.69 -4.91 -0.95
C VAL A 154 21.60 -5.39 -2.40
N LEU A 155 20.89 -6.47 -2.63
CA LEU A 155 20.60 -7.03 -3.95
C LEU A 155 19.28 -6.49 -4.50
N TRP A 156 18.31 -6.36 -3.63
CA TRP A 156 16.97 -5.89 -3.95
C TRP A 156 16.38 -5.11 -2.77
N GLU A 157 15.61 -4.10 -3.11
CA GLU A 157 14.82 -3.28 -2.19
C GLU A 157 13.40 -3.18 -2.71
N GLY A 158 12.43 -3.43 -1.86
CA GLY A 158 11.02 -3.21 -2.12
C GLY A 158 10.42 -2.25 -1.10
N THR A 159 9.67 -1.26 -1.58
CA THR A 159 9.06 -0.25 -0.71
C THR A 159 7.59 -0.07 -1.06
N VAL A 160 6.74 -0.05 -0.04
CA VAL A 160 5.34 0.36 -0.14
C VAL A 160 5.10 1.59 0.72
N LYS A 161 4.32 2.52 0.19
CA LYS A 161 3.98 3.77 0.83
C LYS A 161 2.50 4.02 0.71
N GLY A 162 1.84 4.25 1.84
CA GLY A 162 0.39 4.41 1.86
C GLY A 162 -0.11 5.21 3.05
N ARG A 163 -1.37 5.61 2.95
CA ARG A 163 -2.07 6.30 4.04
C ARG A 163 -2.50 5.27 5.08
N LEU A 164 -2.16 5.52 6.35
CA LEU A 164 -2.60 4.71 7.49
C LEU A 164 -3.90 5.28 8.07
N THR A 165 -4.87 4.40 8.25
CA THR A 165 -6.13 4.70 8.94
C THR A 165 -6.09 4.14 10.38
N LYS A 166 -7.04 4.56 11.21
CA LYS A 166 -7.18 3.97 12.55
C LYS A 166 -7.49 2.46 12.51
N LYS A 167 -8.09 1.98 11.42
CA LYS A 167 -8.36 0.56 11.21
C LYS A 167 -7.07 -0.21 10.97
N ASP A 168 -6.17 0.35 10.16
CA ASP A 168 -4.89 -0.28 9.81
C ASP A 168 -3.99 -0.43 11.05
N VAL A 169 -3.94 0.60 11.89
CA VAL A 169 -3.21 0.55 13.16
C VAL A 169 -3.81 -0.48 14.14
N LYS A 170 -5.13 -0.66 14.14
CA LYS A 170 -5.79 -1.66 15.01
C LYS A 170 -5.62 -3.10 14.53
N ASN A 171 -5.45 -3.29 13.23
CA ASN A 171 -5.28 -4.59 12.58
C ASN A 171 -3.87 -4.68 11.96
N LEU A 172 -2.86 -4.41 12.79
CA LEU A 172 -1.47 -4.25 12.35
C LEU A 172 -0.95 -5.46 11.57
N GLU A 173 -1.23 -6.68 12.03
CA GLU A 173 -0.83 -7.93 11.37
C GLU A 173 -1.36 -7.98 9.93
N ALA A 174 -2.66 -7.81 9.71
CA ALA A 174 -3.26 -7.82 8.38
C ALA A 174 -2.73 -6.66 7.50
N THR A 175 -2.47 -5.49 8.09
CA THR A 175 -1.91 -4.35 7.37
C THR A 175 -0.48 -4.62 6.89
N ILE A 176 0.32 -5.30 7.72
CA ILE A 176 1.68 -5.72 7.36
C ILE A 176 1.63 -6.79 6.27
N ASP A 177 0.74 -7.77 6.40
CA ASP A 177 0.57 -8.84 5.41
C ASP A 177 0.20 -8.27 4.02
N ASP A 178 -0.80 -7.39 3.96
CA ASP A 178 -1.18 -6.69 2.73
C ASP A 178 0.01 -5.90 2.14
N ALA A 179 0.76 -5.17 2.97
CA ALA A 179 1.91 -4.38 2.54
C ALA A 179 3.05 -5.26 1.99
N VAL A 180 3.33 -6.40 2.64
CA VAL A 180 4.33 -7.37 2.18
C VAL A 180 3.89 -7.99 0.87
N ASN A 181 2.62 -8.39 0.73
CA ASN A 181 2.07 -8.90 -0.53
C ASN A 181 2.23 -7.91 -1.69
N ASP A 182 1.93 -6.63 -1.45
CA ASP A 182 2.09 -5.57 -2.45
C ASP A 182 3.56 -5.41 -2.89
N ILE A 183 4.51 -5.45 -1.96
CA ILE A 183 5.94 -5.37 -2.24
C ILE A 183 6.39 -6.59 -3.06
N PHE A 184 6.03 -7.81 -2.62
CA PHE A 184 6.45 -9.05 -3.25
C PHE A 184 5.78 -9.32 -4.60
N TYR A 185 4.70 -8.64 -4.93
CA TYR A 185 4.16 -8.63 -6.29
C TYR A 185 5.17 -8.11 -7.32
N ARG A 186 6.10 -7.25 -6.89
CA ARG A 186 7.19 -6.70 -7.72
C ARG A 186 8.56 -7.33 -7.43
N PHE A 187 8.58 -8.45 -6.70
CA PHE A 187 9.81 -9.17 -6.42
C PHE A 187 10.41 -9.78 -7.70
N PRO A 188 11.74 -9.77 -7.90
CA PRO A 188 12.35 -10.36 -9.07
C PRO A 188 12.10 -11.87 -9.12
N VAL A 189 11.91 -12.40 -10.33
CA VAL A 189 11.71 -13.84 -10.55
C VAL A 189 13.01 -14.58 -10.24
N LEU A 190 12.93 -15.58 -9.37
CA LEU A 190 14.04 -16.48 -9.04
C LEU A 190 14.11 -17.62 -10.07
N ASP A 191 15.31 -18.12 -10.37
CA ASP A 191 15.51 -19.22 -11.33
C ASP A 191 14.69 -20.48 -10.98
N SER A 192 14.44 -20.72 -9.69
CA SER A 192 13.59 -21.84 -9.22
C SER A 192 12.16 -21.78 -9.75
N GLN A 193 11.66 -20.59 -10.05
CA GLN A 193 10.30 -20.38 -10.59
C GLN A 193 10.22 -20.57 -12.11
N LEU A 194 11.33 -20.39 -12.84
CA LEU A 194 11.38 -20.59 -14.28
C LEU A 194 11.36 -22.08 -14.67
N VAL A 195 11.80 -22.97 -13.78
CA VAL A 195 11.82 -24.42 -14.01
C VAL A 195 10.41 -25.03 -13.95
N ASN A 196 9.49 -24.45 -13.17
CA ASN A 196 8.14 -24.97 -12.98
C ASN A 196 7.12 -24.49 -14.04
N GLN A 197 7.54 -23.68 -15.02
CA GLN A 197 6.69 -23.18 -16.11
C GLN A 197 6.88 -23.91 -17.46
N LYS A 198 7.59 -25.04 -17.48
CA LYS A 198 7.79 -25.87 -18.70
C LYS A 198 6.96 -27.14 -18.68
#